data_9b5e79c807dcbbfd67b39913db404ab2
#
_entry.id   9b5e79c807dcbbfd67b39913db404ab2
#
_cell.length_a   1.000
_cell.length_b   1.000
_cell.length_c   1.000
_cell.angle_alpha   90.00
_cell.angle_beta   90.00
_cell.angle_gamma   90.00
#
_symmetry.space_group_name_H-M   'P 1'
#
loop_
_entity.id
_entity.type
_entity.pdbx_description
1 polymer ?
#
loop_
_entity_poly.entity_id
_entity_poly.type
_entity_poly.pdbx_seq_one_letter_code
_entity_poly.pdbx_strand_id
1 'polypeptide(L)'
;MNIHHPFALLVAGLFISGCASLSGTDKTDVHPPLIVAHRGGAADYPENTLLAIDNALLNNVDMIWLTVQLSSDNVPVLYRPADLDANTQSSGPVSGKTLAQLQALNAGWQFKRITADGQVTFPYRTQAVPLPSLEQALAATPPTTPIILDMKALPAAPQAQAVARVLEKNLAWNRVLIYSTDADYQKYFSRYSHARMFESRDKTRERLATMALAHSCISAPQAGTWVAFEYQRQVELVETFTLGAGRSPVNAKLWTPQAIDCFQSKGKTNILAIGINSDEDYRMAAYLKIDAVLVDSPKKGREMKQRIERSLNRD
;
A
#
# COMPACT_ATOMS: atom_id res chain seq x y z
N MET A 1 1.45 31.87 85.97
CA MET A 1 2.73 32.62 86.15
C MET A 1 3.72 32.04 85.19
N ASN A 2 4.36 32.86 84.44
CA ASN A 2 5.39 32.66 83.44
C ASN A 2 4.95 32.45 81.96
N ILE A 3 5.09 33.53 81.31
CA ILE A 3 5.04 33.89 79.90
C ILE A 3 6.37 33.40 79.24
N HIS A 4 6.31 32.74 78.12
CA HIS A 4 7.37 32.74 77.14
C HIS A 4 6.82 32.67 75.71
N HIS A 5 7.07 33.70 74.97
CA HIS A 5 6.85 33.78 73.52
C HIS A 5 7.99 33.01 72.81
N PRO A 6 7.72 32.36 71.71
CA PRO A 6 8.80 32.17 70.78
C PRO A 6 8.52 32.84 69.42
N PHE A 7 9.58 33.27 68.89
CA PHE A 7 9.98 33.77 67.61
C PHE A 7 9.30 33.13 66.40
N ALA A 8 8.71 33.99 65.60
CA ALA A 8 8.30 33.59 64.25
C ALA A 8 9.50 33.73 63.31
N LEU A 9 9.97 32.62 62.75
CA LEU A 9 10.89 32.56 61.62
C LEU A 9 10.11 32.65 60.35
N LEU A 10 10.21 33.76 59.65
CA LEU A 10 9.74 33.97 58.29
C LEU A 10 10.73 33.27 57.35
N VAL A 11 10.37 32.12 56.75
CA VAL A 11 11.09 31.49 55.68
C VAL A 11 10.57 32.04 54.38
N ALA A 12 11.27 32.97 53.77
CA ALA A 12 11.00 33.48 52.41
C ALA A 12 11.40 32.38 51.40
N GLY A 13 10.40 31.64 50.94
CA GLY A 13 10.57 30.69 49.83
C GLY A 13 10.73 31.43 48.51
N LEU A 14 11.94 31.44 47.95
CA LEU A 14 12.15 31.82 46.55
C LEU A 14 11.50 30.77 45.64
N PHE A 15 10.36 31.12 45.06
CA PHE A 15 9.82 30.39 43.92
C PHE A 15 10.68 30.74 42.69
N ILE A 16 11.66 29.88 42.36
CA ILE A 16 12.31 29.91 41.07
C ILE A 16 11.32 29.30 40.09
N SER A 17 10.55 30.13 39.38
CA SER A 17 9.81 29.73 38.19
C SER A 17 10.81 29.35 37.11
N GLY A 18 11.17 28.06 37.08
CA GLY A 18 11.88 27.48 35.98
C GLY A 18 10.90 27.43 34.79
N CYS A 19 10.97 28.43 33.89
CA CYS A 19 10.49 28.24 32.52
C CYS A 19 11.30 27.09 31.93
N ALA A 20 10.79 25.86 32.02
CA ALA A 20 11.26 24.80 31.16
C ALA A 20 10.87 25.21 29.74
N SER A 21 11.80 25.83 29.04
CA SER A 21 11.76 25.95 27.58
C SER A 21 11.65 24.54 27.06
N LEU A 22 10.49 24.16 26.56
CA LEU A 22 10.30 23.03 25.67
C LEU A 22 10.93 23.39 24.31
N SER A 23 12.25 23.63 24.34
CA SER A 23 13.10 23.76 23.18
C SER A 23 13.71 22.39 22.92
N GLY A 24 13.12 21.70 21.99
CA GLY A 24 13.63 20.42 21.52
C GLY A 24 12.51 19.56 20.98
N THR A 25 11.72 20.07 20.04
CA THR A 25 11.21 19.15 19.02
C THR A 25 12.46 18.67 18.28
N ASP A 26 12.91 17.51 18.69
CA ASP A 26 13.85 16.72 17.93
C ASP A 26 13.39 16.86 16.47
N LYS A 27 14.25 17.42 15.59
CA LYS A 27 14.01 17.43 14.14
C LYS A 27 13.95 15.96 13.79
N THR A 28 12.76 15.39 13.93
CA THR A 28 12.53 13.97 13.65
C THR A 28 13.01 13.77 12.23
N ASP A 29 13.87 12.80 12.06
CA ASP A 29 14.40 12.29 10.80
C ASP A 29 13.20 11.78 9.96
N VAL A 30 12.44 12.74 9.40
CA VAL A 30 11.23 12.48 8.62
C VAL A 30 11.67 12.22 7.20
N HIS A 31 11.64 10.95 6.80
CA HIS A 31 11.86 10.56 5.43
C HIS A 31 10.51 10.41 4.70
N PRO A 32 10.32 11.12 3.56
CA PRO A 32 9.14 10.92 2.75
C PRO A 32 9.02 9.45 2.33
N PRO A 33 7.88 8.78 2.55
CA PRO A 33 7.67 7.41 2.08
C PRO A 33 7.88 7.27 0.58
N LEU A 34 8.33 6.09 0.13
CA LEU A 34 8.40 5.75 -1.29
C LEU A 34 6.99 5.74 -1.89
N ILE A 35 6.85 6.26 -3.11
CA ILE A 35 5.60 6.27 -3.85
C ILE A 35 5.47 4.99 -4.67
N VAL A 36 4.43 4.20 -4.41
CA VAL A 36 4.08 2.99 -5.16
C VAL A 36 2.82 3.26 -5.99
N ALA A 37 2.90 3.15 -7.31
CA ALA A 37 1.78 3.38 -8.22
C ALA A 37 0.82 2.18 -8.22
N HIS A 38 -0.36 2.31 -7.61
CA HIS A 38 -1.37 1.27 -7.56
C HIS A 38 -1.92 0.95 -8.95
N ARG A 39 -1.68 -0.27 -9.44
CA ARG A 39 -2.04 -0.74 -10.80
C ARG A 39 -1.52 0.18 -11.91
N GLY A 40 -0.34 0.76 -11.70
CA GLY A 40 0.24 1.75 -12.59
C GLY A 40 -0.32 3.16 -12.45
N GLY A 41 -1.30 3.40 -11.56
CA GLY A 41 -1.94 4.71 -11.35
C GLY A 41 -3.39 4.74 -11.81
N ALA A 42 -4.24 3.95 -11.16
CA ALA A 42 -5.64 3.70 -11.53
C ALA A 42 -6.54 4.95 -11.53
N ALA A 43 -6.17 6.02 -10.82
CA ALA A 43 -6.91 7.28 -10.83
C ALA A 43 -6.54 8.20 -12.00
N ASP A 44 -5.35 8.05 -12.57
CA ASP A 44 -4.85 8.93 -13.63
C ASP A 44 -5.08 8.34 -15.03
N TYR A 45 -4.97 7.01 -15.17
CA TYR A 45 -5.08 6.27 -16.43
C TYR A 45 -5.74 4.89 -16.24
N PRO A 46 -6.20 4.23 -17.33
CA PRO A 46 -6.72 2.86 -17.24
C PRO A 46 -5.75 1.92 -16.54
N GLU A 47 -6.19 1.31 -15.44
CA GLU A 47 -5.37 0.50 -14.56
C GLU A 47 -4.73 -0.72 -15.25
N ASN A 48 -3.54 -1.12 -14.81
CA ASN A 48 -2.85 -2.32 -15.30
C ASN A 48 -2.58 -2.30 -16.82
N THR A 49 -2.33 -1.13 -17.39
CA THR A 49 -1.99 -0.93 -18.81
C THR A 49 -0.57 -0.38 -18.97
N LEU A 50 0.01 -0.55 -20.16
CA LEU A 50 1.30 0.08 -20.46
C LEU A 50 1.22 1.61 -20.39
N LEU A 51 0.09 2.18 -20.79
CA LEU A 51 -0.17 3.61 -20.68
C LEU A 51 -0.10 4.12 -19.22
N ALA A 52 -0.67 3.36 -18.28
CA ALA A 52 -0.59 3.70 -16.86
C ALA A 52 0.84 3.56 -16.32
N ILE A 53 1.56 2.50 -16.73
CA ILE A 53 2.98 2.29 -16.37
C ILE A 53 3.84 3.45 -16.86
N ASP A 54 3.74 3.84 -18.13
CA ASP A 54 4.48 4.96 -18.70
C ASP A 54 4.23 6.26 -17.94
N ASN A 55 2.97 6.51 -17.59
CA ASN A 55 2.61 7.70 -16.83
C ASN A 55 3.13 7.66 -15.38
N ALA A 56 3.12 6.51 -14.74
CA ALA A 56 3.73 6.34 -13.42
C ALA A 56 5.23 6.67 -13.46
N LEU A 57 5.95 6.17 -14.47
CA LEU A 57 7.38 6.46 -14.68
C LEU A 57 7.64 7.95 -14.93
N LEU A 58 6.82 8.62 -15.76
CA LEU A 58 6.88 10.08 -15.98
C LEU A 58 6.65 10.91 -14.70
N ASN A 59 5.94 10.34 -13.73
CA ASN A 59 5.74 10.95 -12.42
C ASN A 59 6.79 10.54 -11.39
N ASN A 60 7.88 9.87 -11.80
CA ASN A 60 9.00 9.47 -10.94
C ASN A 60 8.56 8.68 -9.70
N VAL A 61 7.66 7.71 -9.88
CA VAL A 61 7.29 6.79 -8.80
C VAL A 61 8.48 5.90 -8.44
N ASP A 62 8.59 5.55 -7.17
CA ASP A 62 9.68 4.71 -6.68
C ASP A 62 9.45 3.23 -7.00
N MET A 63 8.18 2.78 -7.09
CA MET A 63 7.79 1.39 -7.40
C MET A 63 6.45 1.36 -8.14
N ILE A 64 6.17 0.25 -8.84
CA ILE A 64 4.90 0.02 -9.52
C ILE A 64 4.24 -1.25 -8.98
N TRP A 65 2.97 -1.15 -8.59
CA TRP A 65 2.13 -2.29 -8.20
C TRP A 65 1.25 -2.70 -9.38
N LEU A 66 1.35 -3.95 -9.81
CA LEU A 66 0.58 -4.52 -10.91
C LEU A 66 -0.19 -5.75 -10.45
N THR A 67 -1.45 -5.86 -10.86
CA THR A 67 -2.26 -7.03 -10.55
C THR A 67 -2.23 -8.01 -11.71
N VAL A 68 -1.97 -9.27 -11.40
CA VAL A 68 -1.77 -10.32 -12.40
C VAL A 68 -2.83 -11.40 -12.29
N GLN A 69 -3.39 -11.79 -13.43
CA GLN A 69 -4.23 -12.97 -13.61
C GLN A 69 -3.66 -13.89 -14.69
N LEU A 70 -4.31 -15.03 -14.94
CA LEU A 70 -3.84 -16.04 -15.88
C LEU A 70 -4.87 -16.21 -17.00
N SER A 71 -4.44 -16.12 -18.26
CA SER A 71 -5.26 -16.42 -19.44
C SER A 71 -5.52 -17.91 -19.60
N SER A 72 -6.46 -18.30 -20.48
CA SER A 72 -6.79 -19.72 -20.76
C SER A 72 -5.61 -20.49 -21.37
N ASP A 73 -4.69 -19.81 -22.05
CA ASP A 73 -3.45 -20.37 -22.61
C ASP A 73 -2.25 -20.21 -21.66
N ASN A 74 -2.51 -20.01 -20.36
CA ASN A 74 -1.51 -19.93 -19.29
C ASN A 74 -0.48 -18.83 -19.43
N VAL A 75 -0.86 -17.67 -19.97
CA VAL A 75 -0.03 -16.48 -20.03
C VAL A 75 -0.44 -15.52 -18.90
N PRO A 76 0.51 -15.05 -18.06
CA PRO A 76 0.23 -14.02 -17.07
C PRO A 76 -0.10 -12.68 -17.75
N VAL A 77 -1.26 -12.10 -17.41
CA VAL A 77 -1.75 -10.84 -17.97
C VAL A 77 -2.09 -9.85 -16.85
N LEU A 78 -2.01 -8.56 -17.15
CA LEU A 78 -2.32 -7.53 -16.18
C LEU A 78 -3.82 -7.22 -16.20
N TYR A 79 -4.49 -7.63 -15.14
CA TYR A 79 -5.92 -7.34 -14.92
C TYR A 79 -6.31 -7.59 -13.48
N ARG A 80 -7.20 -6.76 -12.90
CA ARG A 80 -7.57 -6.92 -11.47
C ARG A 80 -8.98 -7.45 -11.24
N PRO A 81 -10.04 -6.91 -11.88
CA PRO A 81 -11.40 -7.34 -11.59
C PRO A 81 -11.62 -8.84 -11.87
N ALA A 82 -12.63 -9.41 -11.24
CA ALA A 82 -13.00 -10.81 -11.49
C ALA A 82 -13.62 -11.01 -12.89
N ASP A 83 -14.37 -10.02 -13.34
CA ASP A 83 -15.01 -10.02 -14.65
C ASP A 83 -14.42 -8.95 -15.57
N LEU A 84 -14.35 -9.23 -16.85
CA LEU A 84 -13.82 -8.33 -17.88
C LEU A 84 -14.71 -7.12 -18.12
N ASP A 85 -16.00 -7.17 -17.79
CA ASP A 85 -16.96 -6.07 -17.99
C ASP A 85 -16.65 -4.85 -17.11
N ALA A 86 -15.91 -5.04 -16.01
CA ALA A 86 -15.54 -3.96 -15.12
C ALA A 86 -14.66 -2.89 -15.78
N ASN A 87 -13.79 -3.27 -16.74
CA ASN A 87 -12.85 -2.33 -17.39
C ASN A 87 -12.94 -2.37 -18.92
N THR A 88 -13.56 -3.41 -19.52
CA THR A 88 -13.60 -3.61 -20.96
C THR A 88 -15.03 -3.62 -21.50
N GLN A 89 -15.19 -3.76 -22.81
CA GLN A 89 -16.48 -3.98 -23.49
C GLN A 89 -16.90 -5.46 -23.53
N SER A 90 -16.13 -6.37 -22.92
CA SER A 90 -16.39 -7.81 -22.88
C SER A 90 -16.78 -8.25 -21.48
N SER A 91 -17.27 -9.48 -21.33
CA SER A 91 -17.65 -10.10 -20.06
C SER A 91 -16.96 -11.44 -19.86
N GLY A 92 -17.10 -11.97 -18.65
CA GLY A 92 -16.52 -13.25 -18.20
C GLY A 92 -15.12 -13.12 -17.61
N PRO A 93 -14.58 -14.22 -17.04
CA PRO A 93 -13.28 -14.20 -16.38
C PRO A 93 -12.13 -14.14 -17.39
N VAL A 94 -10.99 -13.61 -16.96
CA VAL A 94 -9.73 -13.59 -17.73
C VAL A 94 -9.33 -15.00 -18.18
N SER A 95 -9.50 -15.99 -17.30
CA SER A 95 -9.19 -17.40 -17.59
C SER A 95 -10.04 -18.05 -18.69
N GLY A 96 -11.11 -17.40 -19.12
CA GLY A 96 -11.96 -17.86 -20.23
C GLY A 96 -11.46 -17.43 -21.62
N LYS A 97 -10.38 -16.63 -21.72
CA LYS A 97 -9.87 -16.08 -22.98
C LYS A 97 -8.36 -16.29 -23.11
N THR A 98 -7.89 -16.51 -24.35
CA THR A 98 -6.46 -16.54 -24.66
C THR A 98 -5.85 -15.15 -24.58
N LEU A 99 -4.51 -15.06 -24.50
CA LEU A 99 -3.80 -13.78 -24.54
C LEU A 99 -4.22 -12.94 -25.77
N ALA A 100 -4.26 -13.56 -26.94
CA ALA A 100 -4.65 -12.86 -28.19
C ALA A 100 -6.06 -12.25 -28.11
N GLN A 101 -7.01 -13.00 -27.54
CA GLN A 101 -8.39 -12.50 -27.33
C GLN A 101 -8.43 -11.37 -26.29
N LEU A 102 -7.64 -11.46 -25.21
CA LEU A 102 -7.56 -10.42 -24.18
C LEU A 102 -6.93 -9.14 -24.73
N GLN A 103 -5.88 -9.25 -25.55
CA GLN A 103 -5.21 -8.09 -26.17
C GLN A 103 -6.07 -7.37 -27.20
N ALA A 104 -7.08 -8.04 -27.76
CA ALA A 104 -8.07 -7.41 -28.64
C ALA A 104 -9.12 -6.58 -27.88
N LEU A 105 -9.19 -6.67 -26.56
CA LEU A 105 -10.08 -5.89 -25.72
C LEU A 105 -9.49 -4.52 -25.38
N ASN A 106 -10.38 -3.57 -25.12
CA ASN A 106 -10.03 -2.23 -24.68
C ASN A 106 -10.11 -2.13 -23.13
N ALA A 107 -8.98 -2.17 -22.45
CA ALA A 107 -8.90 -2.00 -20.99
C ALA A 107 -9.27 -0.59 -20.50
N GLY A 108 -9.35 0.37 -21.39
CA GLY A 108 -9.80 1.74 -21.10
C GLY A 108 -11.28 1.99 -21.33
N TRP A 109 -12.07 0.98 -21.72
CA TRP A 109 -13.47 1.15 -22.12
C TRP A 109 -14.33 1.78 -21.03
N GLN A 110 -14.17 1.38 -19.78
CA GLN A 110 -14.90 1.89 -18.63
C GLN A 110 -14.19 3.04 -17.91
N PHE A 111 -12.96 3.39 -18.33
CA PHE A 111 -12.24 4.49 -17.69
C PHE A 111 -12.94 5.81 -17.96
N LYS A 112 -13.39 6.46 -16.88
CA LYS A 112 -14.12 7.74 -16.94
C LYS A 112 -13.28 8.88 -16.40
N ARG A 113 -13.46 10.05 -16.98
CA ARG A 113 -12.99 11.34 -16.45
C ARG A 113 -14.17 12.23 -16.16
N ILE A 114 -14.09 12.99 -15.10
CA ILE A 114 -15.03 14.05 -14.77
C ILE A 114 -14.36 15.35 -15.20
N THR A 115 -14.99 16.08 -16.11
CA THR A 115 -14.52 17.39 -16.57
C THR A 115 -14.79 18.47 -15.54
N ALA A 116 -14.22 19.68 -15.69
CA ALA A 116 -14.38 20.78 -14.75
C ALA A 116 -15.84 21.23 -14.57
N ASP A 117 -16.68 21.03 -15.59
CA ASP A 117 -18.12 21.27 -15.58
C ASP A 117 -18.96 20.10 -15.06
N GLY A 118 -18.30 19.04 -14.54
CA GLY A 118 -18.95 17.88 -13.93
C GLY A 118 -19.43 16.81 -14.92
N GLN A 119 -19.17 16.95 -16.22
CA GLN A 119 -19.56 15.94 -17.20
C GLN A 119 -18.67 14.69 -17.12
N VAL A 120 -19.28 13.51 -17.30
CA VAL A 120 -18.57 12.23 -17.36
C VAL A 120 -18.19 11.94 -18.80
N THR A 121 -16.91 11.73 -19.07
CA THR A 121 -16.38 11.34 -20.38
C THR A 121 -15.64 10.01 -20.31
N PHE A 122 -15.58 9.30 -21.45
CA PHE A 122 -14.88 8.01 -21.59
C PHE A 122 -13.81 8.15 -22.69
N PRO A 123 -12.65 8.77 -22.37
CA PRO A 123 -11.68 9.20 -23.39
C PRO A 123 -11.08 8.04 -24.20
N TYR A 124 -11.05 6.83 -23.65
CA TYR A 124 -10.45 5.68 -24.30
C TYR A 124 -11.41 4.80 -25.08
N ARG A 125 -12.69 5.15 -25.20
CA ARG A 125 -13.63 4.41 -26.08
C ARG A 125 -13.30 4.57 -27.57
N THR A 126 -12.71 5.69 -27.94
CA THR A 126 -12.27 5.97 -29.32
C THR A 126 -10.80 5.63 -29.57
N GLN A 127 -10.01 5.50 -28.50
CA GLN A 127 -8.59 5.13 -28.55
C GLN A 127 -8.35 3.92 -27.66
N ALA A 128 -8.42 2.73 -28.26
CA ALA A 128 -8.32 1.48 -27.51
C ALA A 128 -6.96 1.33 -26.80
N VAL A 129 -7.01 0.86 -25.56
CA VAL A 129 -5.85 0.54 -24.73
C VAL A 129 -5.83 -0.97 -24.50
N PRO A 130 -4.91 -1.74 -25.11
CA PRO A 130 -4.87 -3.20 -24.96
C PRO A 130 -4.55 -3.66 -23.54
N LEU A 131 -5.01 -4.86 -23.14
CA LEU A 131 -4.54 -5.55 -21.96
C LEU A 131 -3.14 -6.09 -22.22
N PRO A 132 -2.12 -5.72 -21.41
CA PRO A 132 -0.77 -6.24 -21.61
C PRO A 132 -0.55 -7.59 -20.91
N SER A 133 0.38 -8.39 -21.42
CA SER A 133 0.97 -9.48 -20.67
C SER A 133 1.96 -8.96 -19.62
N LEU A 134 2.29 -9.81 -18.62
CA LEU A 134 3.35 -9.50 -17.67
C LEU A 134 4.71 -9.27 -18.37
N GLU A 135 5.01 -10.04 -19.40
CA GLU A 135 6.26 -9.88 -20.16
C GLU A 135 6.37 -8.50 -20.81
N GLN A 136 5.28 -8.02 -21.42
CA GLN A 136 5.22 -6.66 -21.98
C GLN A 136 5.39 -5.58 -20.91
N ALA A 137 4.79 -5.76 -19.74
CA ALA A 137 4.94 -4.83 -18.63
C ALA A 137 6.38 -4.78 -18.09
N LEU A 138 7.03 -5.95 -17.97
CA LEU A 138 8.43 -6.02 -17.58
C LEU A 138 9.36 -5.32 -18.59
N ALA A 139 9.08 -5.48 -19.89
CA ALA A 139 9.83 -4.82 -20.96
C ALA A 139 9.63 -3.29 -20.99
N ALA A 140 8.42 -2.82 -20.67
CA ALA A 140 8.09 -1.39 -20.61
C ALA A 140 8.63 -0.69 -19.35
N THR A 141 9.03 -1.44 -18.33
CA THR A 141 9.51 -0.88 -17.05
C THR A 141 11.04 -0.95 -16.98
N PRO A 142 11.75 0.15 -16.69
CA PRO A 142 13.20 0.14 -16.54
C PRO A 142 13.68 -0.93 -15.56
N PRO A 143 14.82 -1.61 -15.80
CA PRO A 143 15.34 -2.66 -14.93
C PRO A 143 15.60 -2.22 -13.48
N THR A 144 15.81 -0.94 -13.28
CA THR A 144 16.05 -0.32 -11.96
C THR A 144 14.77 -0.02 -11.18
N THR A 145 13.59 -0.07 -11.81
CA THR A 145 12.31 0.20 -11.14
C THR A 145 11.76 -1.08 -10.54
N PRO A 146 11.59 -1.17 -9.21
CA PRO A 146 10.97 -2.31 -8.56
C PRO A 146 9.49 -2.45 -8.92
N ILE A 147 9.04 -3.69 -9.02
CA ILE A 147 7.64 -4.03 -9.33
C ILE A 147 7.09 -4.93 -8.23
N ILE A 148 5.87 -4.63 -7.76
CA ILE A 148 5.11 -5.51 -6.89
C ILE A 148 4.04 -6.20 -7.75
N LEU A 149 4.05 -7.54 -7.75
CA LEU A 149 3.05 -8.35 -8.45
C LEU A 149 2.01 -8.85 -7.45
N ASP A 150 0.79 -8.37 -7.61
CA ASP A 150 -0.38 -8.77 -6.82
C ASP A 150 -1.10 -9.92 -7.53
N MET A 151 -0.96 -11.13 -7.02
CA MET A 151 -1.42 -12.38 -7.62
C MET A 151 -2.90 -12.63 -7.31
N LYS A 152 -3.74 -12.88 -8.35
CA LYS A 152 -5.20 -12.97 -8.18
C LYS A 152 -5.87 -14.22 -8.77
N ALA A 153 -5.23 -14.97 -9.67
CA ALA A 153 -5.86 -16.17 -10.23
C ALA A 153 -5.90 -17.32 -9.20
N LEU A 154 -6.96 -18.08 -9.24
CA LEU A 154 -7.10 -19.31 -8.44
C LEU A 154 -7.43 -20.50 -9.35
N PRO A 155 -6.87 -21.71 -9.05
CA PRO A 155 -5.93 -22.00 -7.97
C PRO A 155 -4.56 -21.34 -8.17
N ALA A 156 -3.80 -21.08 -7.08
CA ALA A 156 -2.57 -20.31 -7.11
C ALA A 156 -1.43 -20.97 -7.92
N ALA A 157 -1.34 -22.30 -7.94
CA ALA A 157 -0.21 -23.02 -8.52
C ALA A 157 0.05 -22.74 -10.01
N PRO A 158 -0.94 -22.79 -10.92
CA PRO A 158 -0.69 -22.52 -12.34
C PRO A 158 -0.18 -21.10 -12.58
N GLN A 159 -0.74 -20.10 -11.93
CA GLN A 159 -0.29 -18.71 -12.08
C GLN A 159 1.12 -18.52 -11.49
N ALA A 160 1.40 -19.07 -10.30
CA ALA A 160 2.73 -18.98 -9.69
C ALA A 160 3.81 -19.57 -10.61
N GLN A 161 3.56 -20.72 -11.21
CA GLN A 161 4.47 -21.35 -12.17
C GLN A 161 4.65 -20.52 -13.44
N ALA A 162 3.56 -19.99 -14.00
CA ALA A 162 3.60 -19.17 -15.21
C ALA A 162 4.37 -17.86 -14.96
N VAL A 163 4.13 -17.19 -13.84
CA VAL A 163 4.85 -15.97 -13.45
C VAL A 163 6.32 -16.27 -13.20
N ALA A 164 6.66 -17.36 -12.49
CA ALA A 164 8.06 -17.73 -12.26
C ALA A 164 8.82 -17.92 -13.57
N ARG A 165 8.24 -18.61 -14.58
CA ARG A 165 8.86 -18.75 -15.92
C ARG A 165 9.10 -17.40 -16.59
N VAL A 166 8.16 -16.46 -16.49
CA VAL A 166 8.32 -15.11 -17.05
C VAL A 166 9.44 -14.35 -16.33
N LEU A 167 9.50 -14.43 -15.00
CA LEU A 167 10.54 -13.75 -14.21
C LEU A 167 11.94 -14.33 -14.48
N GLU A 168 12.07 -15.64 -14.64
CA GLU A 168 13.32 -16.29 -15.01
C GLU A 168 13.78 -15.90 -16.41
N LYS A 169 12.90 -16.03 -17.40
CA LYS A 169 13.19 -15.66 -18.79
C LYS A 169 13.70 -14.21 -18.93
N ASN A 170 13.12 -13.29 -18.14
CA ASN A 170 13.43 -11.85 -18.20
C ASN A 170 14.45 -11.39 -17.15
N LEU A 171 15.08 -12.31 -16.40
CA LEU A 171 16.04 -12.03 -15.31
C LEU A 171 15.49 -10.99 -14.31
N ALA A 172 14.20 -11.07 -13.99
CA ALA A 172 13.47 -10.01 -13.27
C ALA A 172 13.28 -10.27 -11.76
N TRP A 173 13.75 -11.41 -11.23
CA TRP A 173 13.59 -11.76 -9.81
C TRP A 173 14.15 -10.70 -8.84
N ASN A 174 15.25 -10.06 -9.19
CA ASN A 174 15.93 -9.07 -8.34
C ASN A 174 15.14 -7.79 -8.11
N ARG A 175 14.21 -7.45 -9.01
CA ARG A 175 13.38 -6.23 -8.95
C ARG A 175 11.91 -6.49 -8.66
N VAL A 176 11.50 -7.75 -8.47
CA VAL A 176 10.11 -8.11 -8.26
C VAL A 176 9.87 -8.56 -6.81
N LEU A 177 8.76 -8.07 -6.25
CA LEU A 177 8.19 -8.49 -4.98
C LEU A 177 6.83 -9.13 -5.24
N ILE A 178 6.55 -10.28 -4.64
CA ILE A 178 5.28 -10.98 -4.79
C ILE A 178 4.36 -10.66 -3.62
N TYR A 179 3.14 -10.25 -3.92
CA TYR A 179 2.06 -10.05 -2.95
C TYR A 179 0.84 -10.89 -3.34
N SER A 180 0.09 -11.35 -2.38
CA SER A 180 -1.26 -11.89 -2.56
C SER A 180 -2.07 -11.80 -1.27
N THR A 181 -3.39 -11.77 -1.41
CA THR A 181 -4.32 -11.98 -0.31
C THR A 181 -4.56 -13.46 -0.01
N ASP A 182 -4.12 -14.36 -0.89
CA ASP A 182 -4.20 -15.81 -0.74
C ASP A 182 -2.84 -16.35 -0.31
N ALA A 183 -2.80 -17.02 0.85
CA ALA A 183 -1.57 -17.54 1.45
C ALA A 183 -0.92 -18.70 0.67
N ASP A 184 -1.63 -19.36 -0.23
CA ASP A 184 -1.05 -20.41 -1.06
C ASP A 184 0.03 -19.86 -1.99
N TYR A 185 -0.05 -18.59 -2.39
CA TYR A 185 1.02 -17.97 -3.18
C TYR A 185 2.34 -17.91 -2.43
N GLN A 186 2.37 -17.58 -1.13
CA GLN A 186 3.59 -17.62 -0.33
C GLN A 186 4.19 -19.03 -0.32
N LYS A 187 3.34 -20.06 -0.17
CA LYS A 187 3.75 -21.46 -0.19
C LYS A 187 4.33 -21.89 -1.54
N TYR A 188 3.73 -21.47 -2.65
CA TYR A 188 4.26 -21.80 -3.98
C TYR A 188 5.54 -21.07 -4.30
N PHE A 189 5.63 -19.77 -4.01
CA PHE A 189 6.83 -18.98 -4.30
C PHE A 189 8.00 -19.26 -3.36
N SER A 190 7.78 -19.82 -2.16
CA SER A 190 8.87 -20.24 -1.26
C SER A 190 9.78 -21.34 -1.85
N ARG A 191 9.34 -22.00 -2.93
CA ARG A 191 10.16 -22.97 -3.68
C ARG A 191 11.22 -22.33 -4.57
N TYR A 192 11.13 -21.05 -4.81
CA TYR A 192 12.06 -20.27 -5.61
C TYR A 192 12.96 -19.46 -4.69
N SER A 193 14.25 -19.81 -4.60
CA SER A 193 15.21 -19.19 -3.67
C SER A 193 15.40 -17.68 -3.91
N HIS A 194 15.12 -17.21 -5.11
CA HIS A 194 15.22 -15.79 -5.48
C HIS A 194 13.93 -15.01 -5.26
N ALA A 195 12.83 -15.68 -4.89
CA ALA A 195 11.55 -15.01 -4.71
C ALA A 195 11.56 -14.12 -3.47
N ARG A 196 11.25 -12.85 -3.66
CA ARG A 196 11.03 -11.87 -2.61
C ARG A 196 9.53 -11.69 -2.43
N MET A 197 9.05 -11.87 -1.22
CA MET A 197 7.61 -11.91 -0.94
C MET A 197 7.24 -11.00 0.23
N PHE A 198 6.02 -10.50 0.17
CA PHE A 198 5.37 -9.96 1.35
C PHE A 198 4.98 -11.09 2.31
N GLU A 199 4.94 -10.79 3.60
CA GLU A 199 4.25 -11.64 4.56
C GLU A 199 2.79 -11.83 4.12
N SER A 200 2.19 -12.97 4.46
CA SER A 200 0.77 -13.18 4.11
C SER A 200 -0.09 -12.09 4.76
N ARG A 201 -1.08 -11.61 4.00
CA ARG A 201 -1.98 -10.57 4.47
C ARG A 201 -2.68 -10.94 5.79
N ASP A 202 -3.02 -12.22 5.98
CA ASP A 202 -3.70 -12.68 7.18
C ASP A 202 -2.82 -12.53 8.42
N LYS A 203 -1.54 -12.87 8.34
CA LYS A 203 -0.59 -12.66 9.44
C LYS A 203 -0.41 -11.18 9.77
N THR A 204 -0.24 -10.34 8.76
CA THR A 204 -0.12 -8.88 8.97
C THR A 204 -1.40 -8.33 9.62
N ARG A 205 -2.59 -8.74 9.14
CA ARG A 205 -3.88 -8.36 9.72
C ARG A 205 -4.01 -8.80 11.17
N GLU A 206 -3.67 -10.06 11.48
CA GLU A 206 -3.74 -10.60 12.84
C GLU A 206 -2.87 -9.81 13.80
N ARG A 207 -1.64 -9.49 13.43
CA ARG A 207 -0.73 -8.67 14.24
C ARG A 207 -1.32 -7.29 14.52
N LEU A 208 -1.80 -6.60 13.48
CA LEU A 208 -2.40 -5.28 13.60
C LEU A 208 -3.69 -5.30 14.45
N ALA A 209 -4.54 -6.31 14.26
CA ALA A 209 -5.76 -6.47 15.06
C ALA A 209 -5.42 -6.75 16.53
N THR A 210 -4.44 -7.60 16.82
CA THR A 210 -3.99 -7.88 18.19
C THR A 210 -3.44 -6.62 18.86
N MET A 211 -2.64 -5.83 18.14
CA MET A 211 -2.16 -4.54 18.66
C MET A 211 -3.30 -3.58 18.97
N ALA A 212 -4.29 -3.50 18.07
CA ALA A 212 -5.43 -2.57 18.23
C ALA A 212 -6.38 -2.98 19.37
N LEU A 213 -6.60 -4.28 19.59
CA LEU A 213 -7.58 -4.80 20.53
C LEU A 213 -7.01 -5.16 21.89
N ALA A 214 -5.82 -5.76 21.90
CA ALA A 214 -5.18 -6.28 23.12
C ALA A 214 -4.01 -5.42 23.61
N HIS A 215 -3.61 -4.39 22.87
CA HIS A 215 -2.44 -3.54 23.15
C HIS A 215 -1.16 -4.36 23.40
N SER A 216 -1.04 -5.51 22.72
CA SER A 216 0.03 -6.48 22.94
C SER A 216 0.75 -6.86 21.65
N CYS A 217 2.09 -6.80 21.68
CA CYS A 217 2.95 -7.26 20.61
C CYS A 217 3.28 -8.75 20.80
N ILE A 218 2.37 -9.64 20.44
CA ILE A 218 2.54 -11.09 20.62
C ILE A 218 3.63 -11.65 19.70
N SER A 219 3.67 -11.15 18.45
CA SER A 219 4.67 -11.60 17.48
C SER A 219 5.01 -10.51 16.47
N ALA A 220 6.28 -10.14 16.34
CA ALA A 220 6.76 -9.24 15.31
C ALA A 220 7.18 -10.00 14.05
N PRO A 221 7.14 -9.38 12.84
CA PRO A 221 7.78 -9.94 11.66
C PRO A 221 9.28 -10.13 11.84
N GLN A 222 9.88 -10.98 11.03
CA GLN A 222 11.35 -11.07 10.98
C GLN A 222 11.94 -9.86 10.28
N ALA A 223 13.16 -9.46 10.66
CA ALA A 223 13.88 -8.39 9.99
C ALA A 223 13.97 -8.63 8.46
N GLY A 224 13.84 -7.56 7.68
CA GLY A 224 13.85 -7.61 6.22
C GLY A 224 12.50 -7.99 5.58
N THR A 225 11.51 -8.42 6.37
CA THR A 225 10.18 -8.77 5.84
C THR A 225 9.48 -7.53 5.26
N TRP A 226 8.80 -7.71 4.12
CA TRP A 226 7.81 -6.75 3.61
C TRP A 226 6.42 -7.09 4.13
N VAL A 227 5.72 -6.08 4.64
CA VAL A 227 4.32 -6.19 5.08
C VAL A 227 3.48 -5.11 4.40
N ALA A 228 2.22 -5.43 4.09
CA ALA A 228 1.31 -4.46 3.48
C ALA A 228 -0.10 -4.60 4.05
N PHE A 229 -0.66 -3.46 4.46
CA PHE A 229 -2.06 -3.40 4.89
C PHE A 229 -2.64 -2.00 4.64
N GLU A 230 -3.97 -1.90 4.58
CA GLU A 230 -4.63 -0.61 4.41
C GLU A 230 -4.30 0.35 5.57
N TYR A 231 -4.02 1.60 5.22
CA TYR A 231 -3.83 2.67 6.19
C TYR A 231 -5.13 2.96 6.96
N GLN A 232 -6.22 3.04 6.23
CA GLN A 232 -7.57 3.16 6.78
C GLN A 232 -8.46 2.06 6.20
N ARG A 233 -9.26 1.44 7.05
CA ARG A 233 -10.20 0.42 6.62
C ARG A 233 -11.53 0.59 7.32
N GLN A 234 -12.61 0.63 6.55
CA GLN A 234 -13.94 0.47 7.10
C GLN A 234 -14.14 -0.99 7.53
N VAL A 235 -14.40 -1.21 8.79
CA VAL A 235 -14.72 -2.51 9.39
C VAL A 235 -16.11 -2.44 10.03
N GLU A 236 -16.81 -3.55 10.08
CA GLU A 236 -18.05 -3.66 10.80
C GLU A 236 -17.77 -4.31 12.16
N LEU A 237 -18.01 -3.57 13.24
CA LEU A 237 -18.02 -4.12 14.58
C LEU A 237 -19.37 -4.81 14.81
N VAL A 238 -19.33 -6.09 15.14
CA VAL A 238 -20.55 -6.87 15.44
C VAL A 238 -20.53 -7.25 16.91
N GLU A 239 -21.53 -6.77 17.65
CA GLU A 239 -21.78 -7.16 19.04
C GLU A 239 -22.98 -8.10 19.10
N THR A 240 -22.83 -9.23 19.76
CA THR A 240 -23.90 -10.20 19.93
C THR A 240 -24.62 -9.96 21.25
N PHE A 241 -25.89 -9.63 21.18
CA PHE A 241 -26.79 -9.47 22.34
C PHE A 241 -27.71 -10.71 22.47
N THR A 242 -28.41 -10.81 23.58
CA THR A 242 -29.33 -11.91 23.89
C THR A 242 -30.42 -12.09 22.82
N LEU A 243 -30.88 -11.04 22.18
CA LEU A 243 -32.00 -11.03 21.22
C LEU A 243 -31.55 -10.55 19.81
N GLY A 244 -30.28 -10.64 19.48
CA GLY A 244 -29.80 -10.25 18.15
C GLY A 244 -28.38 -9.72 18.13
N ALA A 245 -27.97 -9.16 16.99
CA ALA A 245 -26.67 -8.56 16.83
C ALA A 245 -26.77 -7.07 16.51
N GLY A 246 -25.99 -6.25 17.22
CA GLY A 246 -25.73 -4.85 16.87
C GLY A 246 -24.59 -4.77 15.87
N ARG A 247 -24.69 -3.92 14.85
CA ARG A 247 -23.67 -3.72 13.83
C ARG A 247 -23.34 -2.24 13.69
N SER A 248 -22.07 -1.91 13.80
CA SER A 248 -21.58 -0.53 13.72
C SER A 248 -20.41 -0.42 12.74
N PRO A 249 -20.50 0.40 11.68
CA PRO A 249 -19.38 0.67 10.82
C PRO A 249 -18.36 1.55 11.55
N VAL A 250 -17.08 1.16 11.51
CA VAL A 250 -15.96 1.88 12.12
C VAL A 250 -14.85 2.06 11.10
N ASN A 251 -14.30 3.27 10.98
CA ASN A 251 -13.07 3.52 10.24
C ASN A 251 -11.87 3.22 11.13
N ALA A 252 -11.26 2.06 10.92
CA ALA A 252 -10.10 1.64 11.68
C ALA A 252 -8.80 2.15 11.01
N LYS A 253 -7.97 2.86 11.79
CA LYS A 253 -6.57 3.17 11.47
C LYS A 253 -5.71 2.24 12.32
N LEU A 254 -5.14 1.21 11.70
CA LEU A 254 -4.40 0.16 12.43
C LEU A 254 -2.91 0.44 12.54
N TRP A 255 -2.35 1.27 11.66
CA TRP A 255 -0.96 1.72 11.73
C TRP A 255 -0.86 2.86 12.77
N THR A 256 -0.56 2.49 14.01
CA THR A 256 -0.30 3.41 15.13
C THR A 256 1.19 3.39 15.48
N PRO A 257 1.73 4.37 16.23
CA PRO A 257 3.11 4.31 16.73
C PRO A 257 3.44 2.99 17.40
N GLN A 258 2.55 2.48 18.26
CA GLN A 258 2.73 1.21 18.95
C GLN A 258 2.77 0.01 18.00
N ALA A 259 1.95 0.03 16.92
CA ALA A 259 1.99 -0.99 15.90
C ALA A 259 3.32 -0.95 15.12
N ILE A 260 3.81 0.24 14.77
CA ILE A 260 5.12 0.41 14.14
C ILE A 260 6.25 -0.12 15.04
N ASP A 261 6.27 0.26 16.31
CA ASP A 261 7.27 -0.22 17.29
C ASP A 261 7.26 -1.74 17.40
N CYS A 262 6.07 -2.34 17.44
CA CYS A 262 5.92 -3.80 17.44
C CYS A 262 6.52 -4.43 16.18
N PHE A 263 6.18 -3.92 15.01
CA PHE A 263 6.66 -4.46 13.73
C PHE A 263 8.18 -4.30 13.56
N GLN A 264 8.78 -3.31 14.18
CA GLN A 264 10.23 -3.05 14.15
C GLN A 264 11.01 -3.72 15.31
N SER A 265 10.32 -4.36 16.26
CA SER A 265 10.95 -4.88 17.49
C SER A 265 11.97 -6.00 17.28
N LYS A 266 11.93 -6.70 16.16
CA LYS A 266 12.92 -7.72 15.75
C LYS A 266 13.91 -7.23 14.69
N GLY A 267 14.00 -5.92 14.50
CA GLY A 267 14.80 -5.27 13.46
C GLY A 267 13.95 -4.72 12.32
N LYS A 268 14.59 -4.10 11.33
CA LYS A 268 13.92 -3.36 10.24
C LYS A 268 12.93 -4.26 9.48
N THR A 269 11.66 -3.90 9.54
CA THR A 269 10.57 -4.42 8.71
C THR A 269 10.18 -3.35 7.70
N ASN A 270 9.96 -3.72 6.43
CA ASN A 270 9.55 -2.79 5.38
C ASN A 270 8.02 -2.71 5.34
N ILE A 271 7.46 -1.55 5.64
CA ILE A 271 6.01 -1.35 5.77
C ILE A 271 5.49 -0.58 4.55
N LEU A 272 4.51 -1.16 3.86
CA LEU A 272 3.75 -0.51 2.80
C LEU A 272 2.32 -0.23 3.28
N ALA A 273 1.95 1.05 3.39
CA ALA A 273 0.57 1.45 3.69
C ALA A 273 -0.25 1.57 2.41
N ILE A 274 -1.37 0.84 2.35
CA ILE A 274 -2.24 0.79 1.18
C ILE A 274 -3.30 1.89 1.27
N GLY A 275 -3.55 2.61 0.15
CA GLY A 275 -4.66 3.54 0.01
C GLY A 275 -4.37 4.94 0.56
N ILE A 276 -3.17 5.45 0.37
CA ILE A 276 -2.79 6.82 0.74
C ILE A 276 -3.07 7.75 -0.44
N ASN A 277 -4.17 8.52 -0.34
CA ASN A 277 -4.63 9.38 -1.42
C ASN A 277 -4.86 10.85 -1.00
N SER A 278 -4.48 11.21 0.24
CA SER A 278 -4.56 12.57 0.78
C SER A 278 -3.23 13.06 1.34
N ASP A 279 -3.03 14.39 1.37
CA ASP A 279 -1.86 15.02 1.99
C ASP A 279 -1.73 14.72 3.48
N GLU A 280 -2.86 14.62 4.17
CA GLU A 280 -2.91 14.32 5.60
C GLU A 280 -2.40 12.89 5.87
N ASP A 281 -2.92 11.90 5.14
CA ASP A 281 -2.52 10.51 5.30
C ASP A 281 -1.05 10.31 4.91
N TYR A 282 -0.58 11.01 3.86
CA TYR A 282 0.83 10.94 3.45
C TYR A 282 1.77 11.52 4.51
N ARG A 283 1.43 12.68 5.10
CA ARG A 283 2.21 13.26 6.21
C ARG A 283 2.22 12.36 7.43
N MET A 284 1.09 11.75 7.76
CA MET A 284 1.02 10.81 8.87
C MET A 284 1.83 9.54 8.60
N ALA A 285 1.83 9.03 7.37
CA ALA A 285 2.68 7.91 6.99
C ALA A 285 4.18 8.24 7.12
N ALA A 286 4.59 9.46 6.73
CA ALA A 286 5.96 9.95 6.93
C ALA A 286 6.31 10.09 8.42
N TYR A 287 5.41 10.65 9.23
CA TYR A 287 5.58 10.75 10.69
C TYR A 287 5.73 9.37 11.35
N LEU A 288 4.94 8.40 10.94
CA LEU A 288 5.01 7.02 11.40
C LEU A 288 6.23 6.24 10.86
N LYS A 289 7.07 6.88 10.03
CA LYS A 289 8.24 6.26 9.37
C LYS A 289 7.85 5.00 8.56
N ILE A 290 6.69 5.03 7.92
CA ILE A 290 6.25 4.02 6.95
C ILE A 290 7.17 4.11 5.74
N ASP A 291 7.64 2.97 5.23
CA ASP A 291 8.65 2.94 4.17
C ASP A 291 8.08 3.27 2.79
N ALA A 292 6.87 2.80 2.50
CA ALA A 292 6.23 2.98 1.20
C ALA A 292 4.72 3.20 1.33
N VAL A 293 4.14 3.93 0.38
CA VAL A 293 2.70 4.18 0.31
C VAL A 293 2.14 3.83 -1.06
N LEU A 294 1.02 3.12 -1.09
CA LEU A 294 0.31 2.78 -2.31
C LEU A 294 -0.70 3.87 -2.64
N VAL A 295 -0.50 4.55 -3.77
CA VAL A 295 -1.30 5.68 -4.24
C VAL A 295 -2.03 5.35 -5.54
N ASP A 296 -3.28 5.81 -5.68
CA ASP A 296 -4.04 5.63 -6.93
C ASP A 296 -3.65 6.64 -8.02
N SER A 297 -3.14 7.82 -7.63
CA SER A 297 -2.64 8.84 -8.56
C SER A 297 -1.14 9.08 -8.35
N PRO A 298 -0.27 8.59 -9.24
CA PRO A 298 1.15 8.92 -9.30
C PRO A 298 1.44 10.41 -9.29
N LYS A 299 0.66 11.19 -10.04
CA LYS A 299 0.78 12.66 -10.09
C LYS A 299 0.60 13.28 -8.71
N LYS A 300 -0.50 12.94 -8.01
CA LYS A 300 -0.75 13.43 -6.65
C LYS A 300 0.30 12.92 -5.66
N GLY A 301 0.72 11.66 -5.80
CA GLY A 301 1.79 11.06 -4.98
C GLY A 301 3.08 11.88 -5.05
N ARG A 302 3.53 12.22 -6.27
CA ARG A 302 4.68 13.09 -6.47
C ARG A 302 4.49 14.47 -5.83
N GLU A 303 3.33 15.08 -5.99
CA GLU A 303 3.04 16.39 -5.39
C GLU A 303 3.04 16.34 -3.85
N MET A 304 2.50 15.28 -3.24
CA MET A 304 2.54 15.07 -1.78
C MET A 304 3.98 14.93 -1.29
N LYS A 305 4.80 14.10 -1.96
CA LYS A 305 6.22 13.92 -1.63
C LYS A 305 6.99 15.24 -1.68
N GLN A 306 6.84 16.00 -2.77
CA GLN A 306 7.50 17.30 -2.94
C GLN A 306 7.07 18.33 -1.89
N ARG A 307 5.82 18.31 -1.41
CA ARG A 307 5.37 19.21 -0.34
C ARG A 307 6.10 18.94 0.98
N ILE A 308 6.27 17.67 1.34
CA ILE A 308 7.03 17.29 2.54
C ILE A 308 8.51 17.64 2.39
N GLU A 309 9.15 17.29 1.28
CA GLU A 309 10.55 17.61 1.02
C GLU A 309 10.83 19.12 1.12
N ARG A 310 9.91 19.94 0.59
CA ARG A 310 10.01 21.40 0.72
C ARG A 310 9.83 21.91 2.15
N SER A 311 9.00 21.26 2.98
CA SER A 311 8.85 21.64 4.39
C SER A 311 10.10 21.33 5.20
N LEU A 312 10.74 20.18 4.92
CA LEU A 312 11.98 19.78 5.58
C LEU A 312 13.20 20.65 5.23
N ASN A 313 13.20 21.24 4.02
CA ASN A 313 14.29 22.12 3.55
C ASN A 313 14.15 23.60 3.96
N ARG A 314 13.03 23.99 4.60
CA ARG A 314 12.79 25.38 5.04
C ARG A 314 13.13 25.65 6.50
N ASP A 315 13.34 24.60 7.27
CA ASP A 315 13.73 24.63 8.68
C ASP A 315 15.23 24.34 8.86
#